data_1fe3baba94626e945b254f5a6149d748
#
_entry.id   1fe3baba94626e945b254f5a6149d748
#
_cell.length_a   1.000
_cell.length_b   1.000
_cell.length_c   1.000
_cell.angle_alpha   90.00
_cell.angle_beta   90.00
_cell.angle_gamma   90.00
#
_symmetry.space_group_name_H-M   'P 1'
#
loop_
_entity.id
_entity.type
_entity.pdbx_description
1 polymer ?
#
loop_
_entity_poly.entity_id
_entity_poly.type
_entity_poly.pdbx_seq_one_letter_code
_entity_poly.pdbx_strand_id
1 'polypeptide(L)'
;AYQVLRDPASKKIKIAITYTNRAAEEITNRLEGMNIDQSSIWAGTIHQFCMHFIIRPYAMYSKRLCKGYRIIDDYSKKAYGREIAERLGMHLNYYDDPFQYENVRTEYKRVLKEKKEIDFDAILLISEELLASCAFIGSNIASVISSILVDEFQDTNELQYSILSTIYKANKSIILMFVGDVNQAIYSSLGGVAKGKKELETLYEINFDSLSLKGCYRSTQRLVD
;
A
#
# COMPACT_ATOMS: atom_id res chain seq x y z
N ALA A 1 15.07 2.22 12.09
CA ALA A 1 13.89 3.09 11.92
C ALA A 1 14.07 4.42 12.65
N TYR A 2 14.28 4.43 13.96
CA TYR A 2 14.38 5.64 14.79
C TYR A 2 15.42 6.66 14.31
N GLN A 3 16.64 6.21 13.90
CA GLN A 3 17.68 7.11 13.39
C GLN A 3 17.29 7.75 12.05
N VAL A 4 16.66 7.00 11.16
CA VAL A 4 16.20 7.49 9.86
C VAL A 4 15.10 8.56 10.03
N LEU A 5 14.21 8.38 11.02
CA LEU A 5 13.13 9.32 11.31
C LEU A 5 13.62 10.60 12.01
N ARG A 6 14.82 10.59 12.59
CA ARG A 6 15.35 11.69 13.41
C ARG A 6 16.25 12.69 12.68
N ASP A 7 16.40 12.61 11.36
CA ASP A 7 17.23 13.57 10.61
C ASP A 7 16.53 14.94 10.51
N PRO A 8 16.93 15.94 11.32
CA PRO A 8 16.29 17.25 11.33
C PRO A 8 16.70 18.15 10.15
N ALA A 9 17.71 17.76 9.38
CA ALA A 9 18.27 18.59 8.31
C ALA A 9 17.45 18.50 7.01
N SER A 10 16.65 17.49 6.82
CA SER A 10 15.85 17.29 5.61
C SER A 10 14.46 17.88 5.76
N LYS A 11 14.12 18.88 4.94
CA LYS A 11 12.74 19.38 4.76
C LYS A 11 11.84 18.39 4.03
N LYS A 12 12.38 17.22 3.64
CA LYS A 12 11.64 16.18 2.91
C LYS A 12 10.85 15.30 3.88
N ILE A 13 9.79 14.71 3.35
CA ILE A 13 8.87 13.85 4.10
C ILE A 13 9.49 12.45 4.27
N LYS A 14 9.32 11.90 5.45
CA LYS A 14 9.65 10.52 5.79
C LYS A 14 8.35 9.72 5.79
N ILE A 15 8.29 8.66 5.00
CA ILE A 15 7.10 7.84 4.82
C ILE A 15 7.23 6.56 5.64
N ALA A 16 6.24 6.26 6.47
CA ALA A 16 6.09 4.99 7.16
C ALA A 16 4.81 4.30 6.67
N ILE A 17 4.98 3.17 5.98
CA ILE A 17 3.87 2.37 5.44
C ILE A 17 3.70 1.15 6.31
N THR A 18 2.45 0.89 6.73
CA THR A 18 2.06 -0.26 7.52
C THR A 18 0.90 -1.01 6.85
N TYR A 19 0.63 -2.23 7.32
CA TYR A 19 -0.46 -3.04 6.79
C TYR A 19 -1.85 -2.55 7.25
N THR A 20 -1.97 -1.98 8.47
CA THR A 20 -3.25 -1.59 9.07
C THR A 20 -3.25 -0.12 9.54
N ASN A 21 -4.45 0.49 9.54
CA ASN A 21 -4.64 1.83 10.11
C ASN A 21 -4.22 1.90 11.58
N ARG A 22 -4.53 0.86 12.36
CA ARG A 22 -4.16 0.77 13.78
C ARG A 22 -2.65 0.81 13.97
N ALA A 23 -1.88 0.10 13.13
CA ALA A 23 -0.42 0.15 13.20
C ALA A 23 0.13 1.54 12.85
N ALA A 24 -0.48 2.23 11.88
CA ALA A 24 -0.12 3.60 11.55
C ALA A 24 -0.37 4.57 12.71
N GLU A 25 -1.52 4.47 13.38
CA GLU A 25 -1.84 5.24 14.59
C GLU A 25 -0.86 4.94 15.72
N GLU A 26 -0.48 3.68 15.93
CA GLU A 26 0.49 3.30 16.96
C GLU A 26 1.88 3.92 16.69
N ILE A 27 2.33 3.96 15.43
CA ILE A 27 3.57 4.65 15.06
C ILE A 27 3.48 6.13 15.43
N THR A 28 2.39 6.81 15.04
CA THR A 28 2.17 8.22 15.32
C THR A 28 2.20 8.49 16.83
N ASN A 29 1.44 7.73 17.63
CA ASN A 29 1.38 7.88 19.09
C ASN A 29 2.74 7.65 19.76
N ARG A 30 3.53 6.70 19.28
CA ARG A 30 4.88 6.44 19.81
C ARG A 30 5.84 7.58 19.48
N LEU A 31 5.75 8.16 18.29
CA LEU A 31 6.57 9.32 17.92
C LEU A 31 6.22 10.55 18.77
N GLU A 32 4.94 10.77 19.07
CA GLU A 32 4.47 11.81 20.01
C GLU A 32 5.06 11.61 21.40
N GLY A 33 4.95 10.40 21.96
CA GLY A 33 5.51 10.06 23.27
C GLY A 33 7.04 10.23 23.37
N MET A 34 7.74 10.26 22.23
CA MET A 34 9.19 10.49 22.14
C MET A 34 9.56 11.96 21.89
N ASN A 35 8.60 12.90 21.85
CA ASN A 35 8.78 14.30 21.49
C ASN A 35 9.50 14.49 20.15
N ILE A 36 9.19 13.64 19.15
CA ILE A 36 9.72 13.79 17.81
C ILE A 36 8.81 14.71 17.00
N ASP A 37 9.39 15.69 16.32
CA ASP A 37 8.66 16.54 15.39
C ASP A 37 8.07 15.70 14.25
N GLN A 38 6.74 15.64 14.18
CA GLN A 38 6.00 14.86 13.19
C GLN A 38 5.70 15.65 11.91
N SER A 39 6.04 16.93 11.84
CA SER A 39 5.72 17.78 10.69
C SER A 39 6.29 17.26 9.36
N SER A 40 7.35 16.46 9.43
CA SER A 40 8.02 15.84 8.29
C SER A 40 7.80 14.32 8.19
N ILE A 41 6.89 13.73 8.99
CA ILE A 41 6.63 12.29 9.00
C ILE A 41 5.19 12.04 8.58
N TRP A 42 5.01 11.16 7.63
CA TRP A 42 3.71 10.65 7.23
C TRP A 42 3.64 9.15 7.53
N ALA A 43 2.62 8.69 8.24
CA ALA A 43 2.36 7.29 8.53
C ALA A 43 0.96 6.91 8.03
N GLY A 44 0.85 5.73 7.41
CA GLY A 44 -0.42 5.25 6.89
C GLY A 44 -0.29 3.91 6.18
N THR A 45 -1.42 3.43 5.62
CA THR A 45 -1.41 2.25 4.76
C THR A 45 -0.98 2.61 3.35
N ILE A 46 -0.60 1.60 2.55
CA ILE A 46 -0.23 1.82 1.14
C ILE A 46 -1.39 2.42 0.33
N HIS A 47 -2.65 2.06 0.64
CA HIS A 47 -3.83 2.66 -0.01
C HIS A 47 -3.97 4.14 0.33
N GLN A 48 -3.74 4.52 1.60
CA GLN A 48 -3.73 5.92 2.01
C GLN A 48 -2.59 6.70 1.35
N PHE A 49 -1.41 6.07 1.23
CA PHE A 49 -0.28 6.64 0.49
C PHE A 49 -0.65 6.92 -0.96
N CYS A 50 -1.18 5.92 -1.67
CA CYS A 50 -1.63 6.07 -3.05
C CYS A 50 -2.70 7.17 -3.20
N MET A 51 -3.66 7.20 -2.29
CA MET A 51 -4.70 8.24 -2.29
C MET A 51 -4.12 9.64 -2.08
N HIS A 52 -3.21 9.79 -1.12
CA HIS A 52 -2.69 11.10 -0.72
C HIS A 52 -1.68 11.66 -1.73
N PHE A 53 -0.73 10.84 -2.17
CA PHE A 53 0.41 11.29 -2.98
C PHE A 53 0.22 11.06 -4.49
N ILE A 54 -0.68 10.15 -4.91
CA ILE A 54 -0.85 9.81 -6.32
C ILE A 54 -2.24 10.20 -6.83
N ILE A 55 -3.31 9.60 -6.28
CA ILE A 55 -4.64 9.76 -6.84
C ILE A 55 -5.16 11.19 -6.71
N ARG A 56 -5.20 11.73 -5.49
CA ARG A 56 -5.75 13.09 -5.25
C ARG A 56 -5.03 14.17 -6.06
N PRO A 57 -3.68 14.24 -6.09
CA PRO A 57 -3.00 15.27 -6.85
C PRO A 57 -3.05 15.09 -8.36
N TYR A 58 -3.12 13.83 -8.85
CA TYR A 58 -2.95 13.52 -10.26
C TYR A 58 -4.15 12.86 -10.93
N ALA A 59 -5.34 12.86 -10.29
CA ALA A 59 -6.56 12.25 -10.83
C ALA A 59 -6.90 12.74 -12.25
N MET A 60 -6.61 14.00 -12.55
CA MET A 60 -6.91 14.57 -13.88
C MET A 60 -6.09 13.95 -15.02
N TYR A 61 -4.98 13.30 -14.73
CA TYR A 61 -4.17 12.57 -15.71
C TYR A 61 -4.67 11.15 -15.96
N SER A 62 -5.58 10.63 -15.11
CA SER A 62 -6.19 9.32 -15.29
C SER A 62 -7.45 9.43 -16.17
N LYS A 63 -7.51 8.64 -17.23
CA LYS A 63 -8.71 8.52 -18.08
C LYS A 63 -9.96 8.08 -17.29
N ARG A 64 -9.77 7.38 -16.16
CA ARG A 64 -10.86 6.88 -15.30
C ARG A 64 -11.34 7.95 -14.33
N LEU A 65 -10.47 8.83 -13.85
CA LEU A 65 -10.75 9.75 -12.73
C LEU A 65 -10.92 11.21 -13.16
N CYS A 66 -10.47 11.61 -14.35
CA CYS A 66 -10.46 13.02 -14.81
C CYS A 66 -11.82 13.71 -14.81
N LYS A 67 -12.92 12.94 -14.85
CA LYS A 67 -14.30 13.45 -14.80
C LYS A 67 -14.93 13.38 -13.41
N GLY A 68 -14.11 13.24 -12.37
CA GLY A 68 -14.53 13.01 -10.99
C GLY A 68 -14.72 11.52 -10.68
N TYR A 69 -14.64 11.19 -9.39
CA TYR A 69 -14.80 9.82 -8.89
C TYR A 69 -15.29 9.82 -7.45
N ARG A 70 -15.91 8.70 -7.05
CA ARG A 70 -16.29 8.40 -5.68
C ARG A 70 -15.66 7.06 -5.27
N ILE A 71 -15.18 6.98 -4.03
CA ILE A 71 -14.64 5.73 -3.48
C ILE A 71 -15.78 4.99 -2.80
N ILE A 72 -15.90 3.71 -3.09
CA ILE A 72 -16.83 2.81 -2.42
C ILE A 72 -16.08 1.87 -1.47
N ASP A 73 -16.73 1.51 -0.38
CA ASP A 73 -16.23 0.57 0.60
C ASP A 73 -16.50 -0.90 0.21
N ASP A 74 -15.94 -1.82 0.98
CA ASP A 74 -16.10 -3.26 0.75
C ASP A 74 -17.54 -3.73 0.92
N TYR A 75 -18.34 -3.05 1.76
CA TYR A 75 -19.75 -3.36 1.90
C TYR A 75 -20.50 -3.05 0.61
N SER A 76 -20.31 -1.85 0.06
CA SER A 76 -20.90 -1.44 -1.23
C SER A 76 -20.42 -2.33 -2.38
N LYS A 77 -19.11 -2.71 -2.39
CA LYS A 77 -18.56 -3.66 -3.36
C LYS A 77 -19.29 -4.99 -3.32
N LYS A 78 -19.46 -5.58 -2.13
CA LYS A 78 -20.19 -6.86 -1.96
C LYS A 78 -21.66 -6.73 -2.35
N ALA A 79 -22.32 -5.63 -2.00
CA ALA A 79 -23.71 -5.36 -2.38
C ALA A 79 -23.87 -5.34 -3.90
N TYR A 80 -23.00 -4.61 -4.60
CA TYR A 80 -23.02 -4.59 -6.08
C TYR A 80 -22.76 -5.97 -6.69
N GLY A 81 -21.81 -6.72 -6.15
CA GLY A 81 -21.54 -8.08 -6.63
C GLY A 81 -22.76 -8.99 -6.55
N ARG A 82 -23.53 -8.92 -5.45
CA ARG A 82 -24.75 -9.70 -5.26
C ARG A 82 -25.89 -9.23 -6.17
N GLU A 83 -26.11 -7.92 -6.27
CA GLU A 83 -27.10 -7.34 -7.17
C GLU A 83 -26.83 -7.73 -8.63
N ILE A 84 -25.58 -7.70 -9.05
CA ILE A 84 -25.18 -8.10 -10.40
C ILE A 84 -25.40 -9.60 -10.62
N ALA A 85 -25.02 -10.45 -9.67
CA ALA A 85 -25.24 -11.87 -9.75
C ALA A 85 -26.73 -12.23 -9.90
N GLU A 86 -27.57 -11.61 -9.09
CA GLU A 86 -29.04 -11.77 -9.16
C GLU A 86 -29.59 -11.35 -10.54
N ARG A 87 -29.15 -10.19 -11.04
CA ARG A 87 -29.54 -9.68 -12.37
C ARG A 87 -29.07 -10.60 -13.52
N LEU A 88 -27.97 -11.33 -13.32
CA LEU A 88 -27.48 -12.35 -14.25
C LEU A 88 -28.17 -13.71 -14.07
N GLY A 89 -29.20 -13.81 -13.23
CA GLY A 89 -29.94 -15.05 -12.98
C GLY A 89 -29.18 -16.07 -12.12
N MET A 90 -28.18 -15.62 -11.36
CA MET A 90 -27.39 -16.50 -10.50
C MET A 90 -27.97 -16.53 -9.09
N HIS A 91 -28.17 -17.72 -8.53
CA HIS A 91 -28.58 -17.91 -7.14
C HIS A 91 -27.34 -18.18 -6.29
N LEU A 92 -26.90 -17.15 -5.54
CA LEU A 92 -25.77 -17.25 -4.62
C LEU A 92 -26.22 -17.47 -3.19
N ASN A 93 -25.57 -18.37 -2.47
CA ASN A 93 -25.74 -18.52 -1.03
C ASN A 93 -25.13 -17.34 -0.28
N TYR A 94 -25.45 -17.20 1.01
CA TYR A 94 -24.95 -16.09 1.83
C TYR A 94 -23.41 -16.01 1.90
N TYR A 95 -22.73 -17.15 1.87
CA TYR A 95 -21.27 -17.26 1.99
C TYR A 95 -20.55 -17.23 0.64
N ASP A 96 -21.27 -17.29 -0.49
CA ASP A 96 -20.65 -17.31 -1.80
C ASP A 96 -20.07 -15.93 -2.14
N ASP A 97 -18.84 -15.91 -2.66
CA ASP A 97 -18.23 -14.69 -3.19
C ASP A 97 -18.71 -14.46 -4.63
N PRO A 98 -19.49 -13.39 -4.91
CA PRO A 98 -19.92 -13.06 -6.25
C PRO A 98 -18.78 -12.90 -7.25
N PHE A 99 -17.64 -12.43 -6.77
CA PHE A 99 -16.49 -12.11 -7.62
C PHE A 99 -15.65 -13.32 -8.04
N GLN A 100 -15.99 -14.53 -7.61
CA GLN A 100 -15.41 -15.75 -8.20
C GLN A 100 -15.84 -15.94 -9.67
N TYR A 101 -16.94 -15.32 -10.10
CA TYR A 101 -17.50 -15.44 -11.46
C TYR A 101 -17.02 -14.31 -12.37
N GLU A 102 -16.49 -14.65 -13.56
CA GLU A 102 -15.93 -13.70 -14.51
C GLU A 102 -16.97 -12.71 -15.07
N ASN A 103 -18.19 -13.19 -15.33
CA ASN A 103 -19.29 -12.36 -15.80
C ASN A 103 -19.69 -11.29 -14.77
N VAL A 104 -19.68 -11.61 -13.48
CA VAL A 104 -19.92 -10.67 -12.38
C VAL A 104 -18.79 -9.62 -12.33
N ARG A 105 -17.52 -10.06 -12.39
CA ARG A 105 -16.38 -9.13 -12.40
C ARG A 105 -16.42 -8.16 -13.57
N THR A 106 -16.78 -8.66 -14.74
CA THR A 106 -16.86 -7.84 -15.96
C THR A 106 -17.96 -6.79 -15.84
N GLU A 107 -19.15 -7.21 -15.43
CA GLU A 107 -20.27 -6.32 -15.26
C GLU A 107 -20.04 -5.31 -14.11
N TYR A 108 -19.40 -5.73 -13.02
CA TYR A 108 -19.01 -4.85 -11.94
C TYR A 108 -18.09 -3.71 -12.40
N LYS A 109 -17.06 -4.03 -13.19
CA LYS A 109 -16.17 -3.01 -13.77
C LYS A 109 -16.96 -2.01 -14.64
N ARG A 110 -17.97 -2.47 -15.39
CA ARG A 110 -18.85 -1.62 -16.19
C ARG A 110 -19.66 -0.69 -15.30
N VAL A 111 -20.31 -1.22 -14.25
CA VAL A 111 -21.11 -0.44 -13.28
C VAL A 111 -20.26 0.62 -12.59
N LEU A 112 -19.07 0.28 -12.11
CA LEU A 112 -18.16 1.25 -11.50
C LEU A 112 -17.82 2.39 -12.45
N LYS A 113 -17.51 2.06 -13.71
CA LYS A 113 -17.19 3.08 -14.73
C LYS A 113 -18.37 4.02 -14.99
N GLU A 114 -19.59 3.50 -15.10
CA GLU A 114 -20.80 4.29 -15.32
C GLU A 114 -21.10 5.22 -14.16
N LYS A 115 -20.98 4.71 -12.93
CA LYS A 115 -21.21 5.47 -11.70
C LYS A 115 -20.04 6.39 -11.33
N LYS A 116 -18.93 6.34 -12.06
CA LYS A 116 -17.67 7.03 -11.72
C LYS A 116 -17.20 6.65 -10.30
N GLU A 117 -17.20 5.38 -10.01
CA GLU A 117 -16.80 4.84 -8.73
C GLU A 117 -15.52 4.02 -8.86
N ILE A 118 -14.76 3.97 -7.78
CA ILE A 118 -13.59 3.11 -7.61
C ILE A 118 -13.64 2.41 -6.26
N ASP A 119 -13.20 1.18 -6.20
CA ASP A 119 -13.01 0.42 -4.96
C ASP A 119 -11.53 0.46 -4.51
N PHE A 120 -11.25 -0.14 -3.37
CA PHE A 120 -9.88 -0.17 -2.82
C PHE A 120 -8.88 -0.86 -3.75
N ASP A 121 -9.26 -1.93 -4.45
CA ASP A 121 -8.37 -2.61 -5.39
C ASP A 121 -8.01 -1.70 -6.57
N ALA A 122 -8.97 -0.90 -7.03
CA ALA A 122 -8.75 0.04 -8.11
C ALA A 122 -7.79 1.18 -7.73
N ILE A 123 -7.68 1.54 -6.45
CA ILE A 123 -6.74 2.58 -5.98
C ILE A 123 -5.30 2.20 -6.36
N LEU A 124 -4.88 0.98 -6.06
CA LEU A 124 -3.52 0.52 -6.37
C LEU A 124 -3.29 0.43 -7.89
N LEU A 125 -4.24 -0.17 -8.63
CA LEU A 125 -4.15 -0.31 -10.08
C LEU A 125 -4.03 1.04 -10.78
N ILE A 126 -4.89 2.00 -10.43
CA ILE A 126 -4.86 3.33 -11.03
C ILE A 126 -3.57 4.08 -10.64
N SER A 127 -3.07 3.88 -9.43
CA SER A 127 -1.81 4.48 -8.99
C SER A 127 -0.63 3.97 -9.81
N GLU A 128 -0.58 2.66 -10.07
CA GLU A 128 0.45 2.09 -10.95
C GLU A 128 0.30 2.58 -12.40
N GLU A 129 -0.94 2.59 -12.95
CA GLU A 129 -1.21 3.12 -14.29
C GLU A 129 -0.75 4.58 -14.45
N LEU A 130 -0.99 5.43 -13.43
CA LEU A 130 -0.56 6.83 -13.43
C LEU A 130 0.96 6.96 -13.40
N LEU A 131 1.64 6.18 -12.55
CA LEU A 131 3.10 6.18 -12.45
C LEU A 131 3.75 5.67 -13.74
N ALA A 132 3.18 4.65 -14.38
CA ALA A 132 3.68 4.09 -15.63
C ALA A 132 3.45 5.01 -16.82
N SER A 133 2.29 5.68 -16.89
CA SER A 133 1.93 6.54 -18.03
C SER A 133 2.53 7.94 -17.95
N CYS A 134 2.87 8.42 -16.75
CA CYS A 134 3.33 9.78 -16.51
C CYS A 134 4.57 9.79 -15.59
N ALA A 135 5.76 9.60 -16.16
CA ALA A 135 7.03 9.52 -15.41
C ALA A 135 7.29 10.71 -14.46
N PHE A 136 6.80 11.90 -14.80
CA PHE A 136 6.95 13.09 -13.95
C PHE A 136 6.23 12.93 -12.61
N ILE A 137 5.16 12.11 -12.50
CA ILE A 137 4.45 11.87 -11.25
C ILE A 137 5.40 11.20 -10.24
N GLY A 138 6.04 10.11 -10.67
CA GLY A 138 7.04 9.42 -9.85
C GLY A 138 8.17 10.35 -9.42
N SER A 139 8.69 11.15 -10.35
CA SER A 139 9.78 12.11 -10.06
C SER A 139 9.35 13.20 -9.07
N ASN A 140 8.16 13.75 -9.21
CA ASN A 140 7.64 14.78 -8.29
C ASN A 140 7.47 14.21 -6.87
N ILE A 141 6.87 13.01 -6.74
CA ILE A 141 6.70 12.35 -5.44
C ILE A 141 8.07 12.03 -4.83
N ALA A 142 8.98 11.44 -5.60
CA ALA A 142 10.31 11.09 -5.14
C ALA A 142 11.16 12.30 -4.73
N SER A 143 10.90 13.48 -5.30
CA SER A 143 11.63 14.72 -4.97
C SER A 143 11.38 15.21 -3.54
N VAL A 144 10.19 14.94 -3.00
CA VAL A 144 9.77 15.39 -1.66
C VAL A 144 9.95 14.33 -0.57
N ILE A 145 10.37 13.10 -0.92
CA ILE A 145 10.57 12.00 0.01
C ILE A 145 12.06 11.83 0.32
N SER A 146 12.40 11.69 1.60
CA SER A 146 13.76 11.35 2.06
C SER A 146 13.92 9.89 2.43
N SER A 147 12.89 9.25 2.95
CA SER A 147 12.92 7.84 3.34
C SER A 147 11.55 7.18 3.24
N ILE A 148 11.56 5.89 2.94
CA ILE A 148 10.37 5.02 2.95
C ILE A 148 10.68 3.83 3.85
N LEU A 149 9.88 3.68 4.89
CA LEU A 149 9.87 2.53 5.77
C LEU A 149 8.61 1.72 5.46
N VAL A 150 8.78 0.42 5.23
CA VAL A 150 7.68 -0.53 5.04
C VAL A 150 7.71 -1.52 6.18
N ASP A 151 6.67 -1.49 7.01
CA ASP A 151 6.48 -2.42 8.13
C ASP A 151 5.64 -3.61 7.66
N GLU A 152 5.87 -4.79 8.25
CA GLU A 152 5.23 -6.07 7.86
C GLU A 152 5.36 -6.33 6.34
N PHE A 153 6.56 -6.11 5.80
CA PHE A 153 6.78 -6.17 4.33
C PHE A 153 6.43 -7.53 3.72
N GLN A 154 6.40 -8.60 4.49
CA GLN A 154 6.01 -9.94 4.04
C GLN A 154 4.53 -10.01 3.58
N ASP A 155 3.70 -9.05 4.00
CA ASP A 155 2.28 -8.97 3.61
C ASP A 155 2.06 -8.08 2.38
N THR A 156 3.13 -7.50 1.83
CA THR A 156 3.09 -6.63 0.64
C THR A 156 2.87 -7.46 -0.62
N ASN A 157 1.97 -7.03 -1.52
CA ASN A 157 1.74 -7.68 -2.80
C ASN A 157 2.60 -7.08 -3.93
N GLU A 158 2.63 -7.76 -5.10
CA GLU A 158 3.44 -7.36 -6.26
C GLU A 158 3.15 -5.93 -6.73
N LEU A 159 1.89 -5.53 -6.75
CA LEU A 159 1.46 -4.21 -7.21
C LEU A 159 1.96 -3.10 -6.27
N GLN A 160 1.92 -3.35 -4.97
CA GLN A 160 2.44 -2.43 -3.96
C GLN A 160 3.96 -2.28 -4.07
N TYR A 161 4.67 -3.39 -4.27
CA TYR A 161 6.11 -3.35 -4.55
C TYR A 161 6.43 -2.58 -5.84
N SER A 162 5.66 -2.77 -6.91
CA SER A 162 5.81 -2.06 -8.18
C SER A 162 5.69 -0.54 -7.99
N ILE A 163 4.65 -0.09 -7.28
CA ILE A 163 4.41 1.33 -6.98
C ILE A 163 5.61 1.93 -6.23
N LEU A 164 6.06 1.28 -5.15
CA LEU A 164 7.16 1.78 -4.33
C LEU A 164 8.49 1.76 -5.09
N SER A 165 8.75 0.72 -5.89
CA SER A 165 9.98 0.62 -6.68
C SER A 165 10.05 1.69 -7.78
N THR A 166 8.92 2.02 -8.41
CA THR A 166 8.85 3.09 -9.41
C THR A 166 9.21 4.44 -8.81
N ILE A 167 8.70 4.75 -7.61
CA ILE A 167 9.04 5.99 -6.89
C ILE A 167 10.51 5.99 -6.49
N TYR A 168 11.03 4.89 -5.95
CA TYR A 168 12.44 4.78 -5.57
C TYR A 168 13.38 4.94 -6.77
N LYS A 169 13.08 4.29 -7.91
CA LYS A 169 13.88 4.38 -9.13
C LYS A 169 13.91 5.80 -9.71
N ALA A 170 12.90 6.61 -9.46
CA ALA A 170 12.90 8.02 -9.85
C ALA A 170 13.87 8.87 -9.00
N ASN A 171 14.20 8.44 -7.76
CA ASN A 171 15.20 9.09 -6.91
C ASN A 171 15.89 8.07 -6.00
N LYS A 172 17.02 7.54 -6.44
CA LYS A 172 17.81 6.53 -5.70
C LYS A 172 18.49 7.07 -4.42
N SER A 173 18.34 8.36 -4.08
CA SER A 173 18.80 8.91 -2.80
C SER A 173 17.79 8.70 -1.65
N ILE A 174 16.60 8.18 -1.92
CA ILE A 174 15.61 7.79 -0.90
C ILE A 174 16.19 6.63 -0.09
N ILE A 175 16.14 6.74 1.23
CA ILE A 175 16.53 5.64 2.12
C ILE A 175 15.37 4.66 2.22
N LEU A 176 15.60 3.40 1.84
CA LEU A 176 14.60 2.32 1.96
C LEU A 176 14.88 1.47 3.20
N MET A 177 13.81 1.14 3.92
CA MET A 177 13.87 0.22 5.05
C MET A 177 12.65 -0.70 5.03
N PHE A 178 12.89 -2.00 5.01
CA PHE A 178 11.85 -3.04 5.13
C PHE A 178 11.98 -3.72 6.49
N VAL A 179 10.89 -3.76 7.23
CA VAL A 179 10.80 -4.41 8.55
C VAL A 179 9.74 -5.50 8.47
N GLY A 180 10.06 -6.69 8.97
CA GLY A 180 9.13 -7.80 8.96
C GLY A 180 9.84 -9.14 9.12
N ASP A 181 9.07 -10.21 9.07
CA ASP A 181 9.56 -11.59 9.17
C ASP A 181 8.92 -12.45 8.08
N VAL A 182 9.76 -12.90 7.14
CA VAL A 182 9.32 -13.74 6.01
C VAL A 182 8.64 -15.04 6.49
N ASN A 183 9.00 -15.55 7.69
CA ASN A 183 8.40 -16.76 8.24
C ASN A 183 6.99 -16.52 8.82
N GLN A 184 6.59 -15.28 9.01
CA GLN A 184 5.26 -14.89 9.48
C GLN A 184 4.29 -14.54 8.35
N ALA A 185 4.65 -14.78 7.10
CA ALA A 185 3.81 -14.51 5.93
C ALA A 185 2.54 -15.38 5.93
N ILE A 186 1.48 -14.94 6.61
CA ILE A 186 0.19 -15.63 6.70
C ILE A 186 -0.81 -15.22 5.62
N TYR A 187 -0.57 -14.08 4.96
CA TYR A 187 -1.46 -13.50 3.94
C TYR A 187 -1.09 -13.88 2.49
N SER A 188 -0.26 -14.91 2.29
CA SER A 188 0.03 -15.43 0.95
C SER A 188 -1.23 -15.85 0.18
N SER A 189 -2.27 -16.32 0.87
CA SER A 189 -3.58 -16.65 0.29
C SER A 189 -4.39 -15.42 -0.17
N LEU A 190 -4.05 -14.22 0.31
CA LEU A 190 -4.68 -12.94 -0.06
C LEU A 190 -3.81 -12.11 -1.02
N GLY A 191 -2.81 -12.74 -1.65
CA GLY A 191 -1.94 -12.10 -2.64
C GLY A 191 -0.69 -11.42 -2.06
N GLY A 192 -0.42 -11.56 -0.77
CA GLY A 192 0.88 -11.20 -0.18
C GLY A 192 1.99 -12.06 -0.76
N VAL A 193 3.09 -11.44 -1.18
CA VAL A 193 4.28 -12.13 -1.71
C VAL A 193 5.45 -11.74 -0.85
N ALA A 194 5.83 -12.64 0.08
CA ALA A 194 6.99 -12.44 0.92
C ALA A 194 8.27 -12.50 0.08
N LYS A 195 8.74 -11.35 -0.39
CA LYS A 195 10.00 -11.28 -1.14
C LYS A 195 11.19 -11.43 -0.20
N GLY A 196 12.07 -12.37 -0.53
CA GLY A 196 13.35 -12.49 0.15
C GLY A 196 14.29 -11.31 -0.20
N LYS A 197 15.39 -11.17 0.59
CA LYS A 197 16.38 -10.10 0.40
C LYS A 197 16.86 -9.97 -1.06
N LYS A 198 17.22 -11.08 -1.71
CA LYS A 198 17.72 -11.08 -3.10
C LYS A 198 16.67 -10.59 -4.11
N GLU A 199 15.40 -10.91 -3.89
CA GLU A 199 14.31 -10.47 -4.75
C GLU A 199 14.06 -8.97 -4.60
N LEU A 200 14.13 -8.44 -3.37
CA LEU A 200 14.07 -7.00 -3.10
C LEU A 200 15.28 -6.28 -3.72
N GLU A 201 16.50 -6.82 -3.57
CA GLU A 201 17.72 -6.26 -4.18
C GLU A 201 17.60 -6.18 -5.71
N THR A 202 17.05 -7.22 -6.34
CA THR A 202 16.79 -7.23 -7.79
C THR A 202 15.73 -6.21 -8.18
N LEU A 203 14.64 -6.15 -7.45
CA LEU A 203 13.50 -5.26 -7.76
C LEU A 203 13.88 -3.77 -7.64
N TYR A 204 14.62 -3.43 -6.58
CA TYR A 204 15.01 -2.04 -6.31
C TYR A 204 16.39 -1.67 -6.89
N GLU A 205 17.14 -2.63 -7.44
CA GLU A 205 18.48 -2.44 -8.01
C GLU A 205 19.47 -1.83 -6.98
N ILE A 206 19.42 -2.35 -5.74
CA ILE A 206 20.23 -1.89 -4.60
C ILE A 206 20.62 -3.08 -3.73
N ASN A 207 21.78 -3.01 -3.07
CA ASN A 207 22.15 -3.96 -2.03
C ASN A 207 21.58 -3.51 -0.68
N PHE A 208 20.93 -4.41 0.04
CA PHE A 208 20.40 -4.17 1.37
C PHE A 208 21.30 -4.72 2.46
N ASP A 209 21.54 -3.93 3.50
CA ASP A 209 22.10 -4.42 4.75
C ASP A 209 21.02 -5.14 5.57
N SER A 210 21.33 -6.31 6.11
CA SER A 210 20.39 -7.08 6.94
C SER A 210 20.72 -6.89 8.41
N LEU A 211 19.72 -6.46 9.17
CA LEU A 211 19.80 -6.29 10.61
C LEU A 211 18.80 -7.25 11.28
N SER A 212 19.30 -8.16 12.13
CA SER A 212 18.41 -9.06 12.90
C SER A 212 18.09 -8.48 14.26
N LEU A 213 16.81 -8.54 14.64
CA LEU A 213 16.36 -8.26 16.01
C LEU A 213 16.62 -9.48 16.87
N LYS A 214 17.45 -9.32 17.92
CA LYS A 214 17.91 -10.42 18.80
C LYS A 214 17.09 -10.55 20.11
N GLY A 215 16.10 -9.68 20.34
CA GLY A 215 15.32 -9.68 21.58
C GLY A 215 13.82 -9.73 21.33
N CYS A 216 13.11 -10.57 22.07
CA CYS A 216 11.65 -10.57 22.12
C CYS A 216 11.19 -9.88 23.39
N TYR A 217 10.53 -8.73 23.25
CA TYR A 217 9.98 -7.95 24.38
C TYR A 217 8.47 -8.12 24.55
N ARG A 218 7.82 -8.86 23.64
CA ARG A 218 6.36 -9.07 23.63
C ARG A 218 5.95 -10.34 24.38
N SER A 219 6.77 -11.38 24.33
CA SER A 219 6.48 -12.69 24.87
C SER A 219 7.38 -13.02 26.07
N THR A 220 6.87 -13.81 27.03
CA THR A 220 7.69 -14.33 28.13
C THR A 220 8.66 -15.40 27.59
N GLN A 221 9.78 -15.60 28.32
CA GLN A 221 10.82 -16.60 27.97
C GLN A 221 10.21 -17.98 27.68
N ARG A 222 9.19 -18.39 28.44
CA ARG A 222 8.50 -19.69 28.27
C ARG A 222 7.76 -19.87 26.93
N LEU A 223 7.56 -18.81 26.15
CA LEU A 223 6.90 -18.85 24.84
C LEU A 223 7.90 -18.71 23.70
N VAL A 224 9.16 -18.48 24.01
CA VAL A 224 10.23 -18.24 23.01
C VAL A 224 11.15 -19.47 22.92
N ASP A 225 11.21 -20.32 23.95
CA ASP A 225 11.91 -21.60 24.01
C ASP A 225 11.01 -22.74 23.46
#